data_ed7aab3a234a0de260360ad34ac1f410
#
_entry.id   ed7aab3a234a0de260360ad34ac1f410
#
_cell.length_a   1.000
_cell.length_b   1.000
_cell.length_c   1.000
_cell.angle_alpha   90.00
_cell.angle_beta   90.00
_cell.angle_gamma   90.00
#
_symmetry.space_group_name_H-M   'P 1'
#
loop_
_entity.id
_entity.type
_entity.pdbx_description
1 polymer ?
#
loop_
_entity_poly.entity_id
_entity_poly.type
_entity_poly.pdbx_seq_one_letter_code
_entity_poly.pdbx_strand_id
1 'polypeptide(L)'
;DATAVQWAARRILERLRRTELSEVADSAEIFHITHPGDFQERFLAPGGAIYGQNSHGWRRAFFRPPNRALGLRGLYCTGGSYHPGGGVPMVLMSAEITAALIAEEGSWTG
;
A
#
# COMPACT_ATOMS: atom_id res chain seq x y z
N ASP A 1 -9.83 17.16 0.81
CA ASP A 1 -10.15 18.52 1.29
C ASP A 1 -9.01 19.03 2.16
N ALA A 2 -8.35 20.11 1.73
CA ALA A 2 -7.18 20.72 2.42
C ALA A 2 -7.49 21.09 3.89
N THR A 3 -8.73 21.47 4.20
CA THR A 3 -9.17 21.80 5.55
C THR A 3 -9.10 20.60 6.49
N ALA A 4 -9.53 19.43 6.02
CA ALA A 4 -9.48 18.19 6.82
C ALA A 4 -8.04 17.74 7.10
N VAL A 5 -7.14 17.90 6.13
CA VAL A 5 -5.71 17.59 6.29
C VAL A 5 -5.06 18.51 7.32
N GLN A 6 -5.31 19.79 7.24
CA GLN A 6 -4.81 20.78 8.21
C GLN A 6 -5.37 20.53 9.63
N TRP A 7 -6.65 20.20 9.72
CA TRP A 7 -7.27 19.84 11.00
C TRP A 7 -6.61 18.59 11.60
N ALA A 8 -6.39 17.55 10.81
CA ALA A 8 -5.72 16.33 11.27
C ALA A 8 -4.30 16.58 11.75
N ALA A 9 -3.52 17.39 11.02
CA ALA A 9 -2.17 17.75 11.40
C ALA A 9 -2.13 18.48 12.76
N ARG A 10 -3.03 19.47 12.97
CA ARG A 10 -3.16 20.17 14.25
C ARG A 10 -3.51 19.21 15.38
N ARG A 11 -4.43 18.28 15.17
CA ARG A 11 -4.82 17.28 16.17
C ARG A 11 -3.65 16.37 16.56
N ILE A 12 -2.79 16.01 15.62
CA ILE A 12 -1.59 15.21 15.90
C ILE A 12 -0.64 15.99 16.77
N LEU A 13 -0.33 17.25 16.44
CA LEU A 13 0.54 18.11 17.26
C LEU A 13 -0.03 18.35 18.66
N GLU A 14 -1.32 18.61 18.79
CA GLU A 14 -1.98 18.75 20.10
C GLU A 14 -1.85 17.47 20.95
N ARG A 15 -1.92 16.31 20.33
CA ARG A 15 -1.71 15.03 21.02
C ARG A 15 -0.28 14.86 21.49
N LEU A 16 0.69 15.18 20.63
CA LEU A 16 2.12 15.12 20.97
C LEU A 16 2.47 16.05 22.14
N ARG A 17 1.88 17.26 22.19
CA ARG A 17 2.05 18.20 23.32
C ARG A 17 1.64 17.65 24.68
N ARG A 18 0.81 16.62 24.69
CA ARG A 18 0.36 15.96 25.93
C ARG A 18 1.23 14.77 26.34
N THR A 19 2.33 14.55 25.66
CA THR A 19 3.28 13.46 25.89
C THR A 19 4.65 14.04 26.25
N GLU A 20 5.62 13.18 26.48
CA GLU A 20 7.03 13.54 26.66
C GLU A 20 7.66 14.22 25.42
N LEU A 21 6.95 14.23 24.30
CA LEU A 21 7.36 14.89 23.06
C LEU A 21 6.82 16.33 22.92
N SER A 22 6.40 16.96 24.01
CA SER A 22 5.85 18.32 24.00
C SER A 22 6.82 19.34 23.40
N GLU A 23 8.08 19.31 23.77
CA GLU A 23 9.11 20.22 23.25
C GLU A 23 9.32 20.05 21.74
N VAL A 24 9.27 18.80 21.25
CA VAL A 24 9.34 18.50 19.82
C VAL A 24 8.11 19.05 19.10
N ALA A 25 6.93 18.89 19.67
CA ALA A 25 5.69 19.38 19.06
C ALA A 25 5.62 20.91 19.01
N ASP A 26 6.20 21.61 19.99
CA ASP A 26 6.23 23.07 20.03
C ASP A 26 7.27 23.67 19.08
N SER A 27 8.35 22.96 18.81
CA SER A 27 9.40 23.33 17.84
C SER A 27 9.17 22.77 16.45
N ALA A 28 8.16 21.93 16.24
CA ALA A 28 7.91 21.25 14.98
C ALA A 28 7.48 22.23 13.88
N GLU A 29 8.22 22.24 12.79
CA GLU A 29 7.85 22.90 11.55
C GLU A 29 7.33 21.87 10.56
N ILE A 30 6.06 22.02 10.11
CA ILE A 30 5.47 21.10 9.14
C ILE A 30 5.97 21.48 7.75
N PHE A 31 6.89 20.69 7.23
CA PHE A 31 7.43 20.86 5.90
C PHE A 31 6.53 20.30 4.80
N HIS A 32 5.97 19.12 5.03
CA HIS A 32 5.12 18.42 4.05
C HIS A 32 4.12 17.51 4.75
N ILE A 33 2.92 17.41 4.18
CA ILE A 33 1.88 16.47 4.62
C ILE A 33 1.48 15.61 3.44
N THR A 34 1.66 14.31 3.57
CA THR A 34 1.15 13.33 2.61
C THR A 34 -0.13 12.71 3.16
N HIS A 35 -1.18 12.65 2.37
CA HIS A 35 -2.48 12.12 2.77
C HIS A 35 -3.02 11.10 1.75
N PRO A 36 -4.07 10.34 2.08
CA PRO A 36 -4.62 9.30 1.18
C PRO A 36 -4.97 9.80 -0.22
N GLY A 37 -5.40 11.05 -0.36
CA GLY A 37 -5.69 11.67 -1.67
C GLY A 37 -4.47 11.76 -2.58
N ASP A 38 -3.29 12.03 -2.01
CA ASP A 38 -2.03 12.07 -2.79
C ASP A 38 -1.69 10.70 -3.36
N PHE A 39 -1.94 9.64 -2.60
CA PHE A 39 -1.76 8.25 -3.06
C PHE A 39 -2.76 7.89 -4.15
N GLN A 40 -4.01 8.32 -4.01
CA GLN A 40 -5.03 8.10 -5.02
C GLN A 40 -4.68 8.81 -6.33
N GLU A 41 -4.26 10.05 -6.26
CA GLU A 41 -3.91 10.86 -7.43
C GLU A 41 -2.63 10.37 -8.12
N ARG A 42 -1.58 10.11 -7.32
CA ARG A 42 -0.25 9.78 -7.84
C ARG A 42 -0.11 8.32 -8.29
N PHE A 43 -0.79 7.39 -7.60
CA PHE A 43 -0.64 5.95 -7.83
C PHE A 43 -1.93 5.28 -8.29
N LEU A 44 -3.01 6.05 -8.54
CA LEU A 44 -4.34 5.53 -8.88
C LEU A 44 -4.86 4.51 -7.85
N ALA A 45 -4.42 4.65 -6.59
CA ALA A 45 -4.80 3.77 -5.50
C ALA A 45 -6.19 4.13 -4.96
N PRO A 46 -7.23 3.30 -5.16
CA PRO A 46 -8.59 3.63 -4.74
C PRO A 46 -8.66 3.96 -3.24
N GLY A 47 -9.17 5.15 -2.91
CA GLY A 47 -9.23 5.64 -1.53
C GLY A 47 -7.87 5.87 -0.86
N GLY A 48 -6.78 5.91 -1.63
CA GLY A 48 -5.41 6.04 -1.11
C GLY A 48 -4.87 4.77 -0.46
N ALA A 49 -5.43 3.60 -0.80
CA ALA A 49 -5.01 2.32 -0.25
C ALA A 49 -3.64 1.90 -0.79
N ILE A 50 -2.62 1.85 0.09
CA ILE A 50 -1.24 1.50 -0.28
C ILE A 50 -1.08 -0.01 -0.52
N TYR A 51 -1.83 -0.84 0.20
CA TYR A 51 -1.63 -2.29 0.24
C TYR A 51 -2.85 -3.11 -0.25
N GLY A 52 -3.73 -2.53 -1.03
CA GLY A 52 -4.91 -3.23 -1.54
C GLY A 52 -5.87 -3.66 -0.42
N GLN A 53 -6.35 -4.90 -0.45
CA GLN A 53 -7.31 -5.38 0.54
C GLN A 53 -6.74 -5.45 1.95
N ASN A 54 -7.57 -5.07 2.92
CA ASN A 54 -7.24 -5.09 4.33
C ASN A 54 -6.85 -6.49 4.82
N SER A 55 -5.70 -6.60 5.48
CA SER A 55 -5.16 -7.85 6.04
C SER A 55 -5.72 -8.19 7.44
N HIS A 56 -6.67 -7.41 7.96
CA HIS A 56 -7.27 -7.69 9.26
C HIS A 56 -8.12 -8.96 9.23
N GLY A 57 -7.70 -9.93 10.02
CA GLY A 57 -8.29 -11.26 10.09
C GLY A 57 -7.41 -12.32 9.43
N TRP A 58 -7.19 -13.44 10.16
CA TRP A 58 -6.30 -14.52 9.76
C TRP A 58 -6.58 -15.09 8.35
N ARG A 59 -7.85 -15.16 7.95
CA ARG A 59 -8.24 -15.63 6.61
C ARG A 59 -7.79 -14.68 5.52
N ARG A 60 -7.93 -13.37 5.72
CA ARG A 60 -7.57 -12.36 4.71
C ARG A 60 -6.07 -12.12 4.61
N ALA A 61 -5.31 -12.39 5.67
CA ALA A 61 -3.86 -12.33 5.65
C ALA A 61 -3.26 -13.43 4.74
N PHE A 62 -3.90 -14.62 4.69
CA PHE A 62 -3.44 -15.75 3.90
C PHE A 62 -4.05 -15.83 2.49
N PHE A 63 -5.23 -15.26 2.27
CA PHE A 63 -5.93 -15.31 0.98
C PHE A 63 -5.85 -13.98 0.23
N ARG A 64 -4.65 -13.62 -0.19
CA ARG A 64 -4.48 -12.51 -1.13
C ARG A 64 -4.80 -12.97 -2.54
N PRO A 65 -5.23 -12.04 -3.44
CA PRO A 65 -5.42 -12.36 -4.84
C PRO A 65 -4.17 -13.03 -5.42
N PRO A 66 -4.34 -14.11 -6.21
CA PRO A 66 -3.20 -14.81 -6.81
C PRO A 66 -2.52 -13.93 -7.87
N ASN A 67 -1.25 -14.26 -8.15
CA ASN A 67 -0.45 -13.56 -9.16
C ASN A 67 -0.90 -13.87 -10.60
N ARG A 68 -1.69 -14.93 -10.81
CA ARG A 68 -2.36 -15.22 -12.07
C ARG A 68 -3.84 -14.82 -11.99
N ALA A 69 -4.33 -14.04 -12.93
CA ALA A 69 -5.72 -13.65 -12.95
C ALA A 69 -6.62 -14.88 -13.24
N LEU A 70 -7.60 -15.12 -12.35
CA LEU A 70 -8.54 -16.21 -12.53
C LEU A 70 -9.47 -15.93 -13.73
N GLY A 71 -9.58 -16.88 -14.63
CA GLY A 71 -10.45 -16.78 -15.81
C GLY A 71 -9.90 -15.97 -16.99
N LEU A 72 -8.69 -15.41 -16.88
CA LEU A 72 -8.05 -14.67 -17.96
C LEU A 72 -6.66 -15.26 -18.25
N ARG A 73 -6.48 -15.79 -19.45
CA ARG A 73 -5.17 -16.33 -19.87
C ARG A 73 -4.23 -15.19 -20.23
N GLY A 74 -2.96 -15.33 -19.83
CA GLY A 74 -1.91 -14.35 -20.15
C GLY A 74 -1.98 -13.06 -19.32
N LEU A 75 -2.86 -12.96 -18.33
CA LEU A 75 -2.91 -11.84 -17.40
C LEU A 75 -2.31 -12.22 -16.05
N TYR A 76 -1.25 -11.51 -15.67
CA TYR A 76 -0.54 -11.70 -14.44
C TYR A 76 -0.52 -10.40 -13.63
N CYS A 77 -0.48 -10.53 -12.33
CA CYS A 77 -0.47 -9.43 -11.38
C CYS A 77 0.68 -9.60 -10.39
N THR A 78 1.35 -8.51 -10.07
CA THR A 78 2.44 -8.51 -9.10
C THR A 78 2.35 -7.28 -8.20
N GLY A 79 3.01 -7.31 -7.05
CA GLY A 79 3.09 -6.18 -6.13
C GLY A 79 2.41 -6.41 -4.80
N GLY A 80 2.35 -5.36 -3.97
CA GLY A 80 1.90 -5.43 -2.58
C GLY A 80 0.41 -5.75 -2.38
N SER A 81 -0.41 -5.66 -3.42
CA SER A 81 -1.83 -6.00 -3.37
C SER A 81 -2.12 -7.48 -3.65
N TYR A 82 -1.14 -8.20 -4.20
CA TYR A 82 -1.22 -9.60 -4.60
C TYR A 82 -0.39 -10.49 -3.68
N HIS A 83 -0.45 -11.81 -3.89
CA HIS A 83 0.33 -12.75 -3.10
C HIS A 83 1.85 -12.52 -3.29
N PRO A 84 2.68 -12.57 -2.22
CA PRO A 84 2.35 -12.84 -0.82
C PRO A 84 1.91 -11.62 0.00
N GLY A 85 1.98 -10.41 -0.50
CA GLY A 85 1.46 -9.24 0.20
C GLY A 85 2.32 -7.99 0.15
N GLY A 86 2.05 -7.05 1.06
CA GLY A 86 2.74 -5.77 1.16
C GLY A 86 4.07 -5.84 1.93
N GLY A 87 4.93 -4.87 1.65
CA GLY A 87 6.29 -4.78 2.18
C GLY A 87 7.33 -5.11 1.11
N VAL A 88 8.49 -4.42 1.13
CA VAL A 88 9.50 -4.54 0.07
C VAL A 88 9.92 -6.00 -0.19
N PRO A 89 10.24 -6.83 0.83
CA PRO A 89 10.58 -8.22 0.57
C PRO A 89 9.46 -9.02 -0.08
N MET A 90 8.21 -8.80 0.36
CA MET A 90 7.05 -9.51 -0.18
C MET A 90 6.73 -9.09 -1.63
N VAL A 91 6.95 -7.84 -1.97
CA VAL A 91 6.79 -7.33 -3.35
C VAL A 91 7.82 -7.95 -4.28
N LEU A 92 9.07 -8.10 -3.85
CA LEU A 92 10.10 -8.80 -4.60
C LEU A 92 9.76 -10.28 -4.82
N MET A 93 9.31 -10.97 -3.76
CA MET A 93 8.81 -12.35 -3.88
C MET A 93 7.62 -12.45 -4.83
N SER A 94 6.71 -11.48 -4.79
CA SER A 94 5.58 -11.42 -5.73
C SER A 94 6.05 -11.35 -7.18
N ALA A 95 7.10 -10.58 -7.45
CA ALA A 95 7.70 -10.48 -8.78
C ALA A 95 8.36 -11.80 -9.22
N GLU A 96 9.10 -12.47 -8.34
CA GLU A 96 9.71 -13.77 -8.61
C GLU A 96 8.65 -14.85 -8.92
N ILE A 97 7.60 -14.93 -8.09
CA ILE A 97 6.48 -15.86 -8.31
C ILE A 97 5.82 -15.59 -9.66
N THR A 98 5.57 -14.33 -9.98
CA THR A 98 4.94 -13.95 -11.25
C THR A 98 5.82 -14.33 -12.44
N ALA A 99 7.13 -14.08 -12.36
CA ALA A 99 8.08 -14.46 -13.40
C ALA A 99 8.13 -15.98 -13.61
N ALA A 100 8.13 -16.76 -12.52
CA ALA A 100 8.08 -18.22 -12.59
C ALA A 100 6.80 -18.73 -13.25
N LEU A 101 5.63 -18.18 -12.90
CA LEU A 101 4.36 -18.53 -13.52
C LEU A 101 4.34 -18.26 -15.03
N ILE A 102 4.91 -17.15 -15.48
CA ILE A 102 5.04 -16.82 -16.89
C ILE A 102 5.95 -17.81 -17.61
N ALA A 103 7.07 -18.18 -16.98
CA ALA A 103 8.02 -19.13 -17.54
C ALA A 103 7.45 -20.56 -17.66
N GLU A 104 6.67 -21.00 -16.66
CA GLU A 104 6.01 -22.30 -16.64
C GLU A 104 4.92 -22.44 -17.72
N GLU A 105 4.20 -21.37 -18.01
CA GLU A 105 3.15 -21.40 -19.05
C GLU A 105 3.69 -21.51 -20.47
N GLY A 106 4.99 -21.50 -20.60
CA GLY A 106 5.67 -21.63 -21.87
C GLY A 106 5.55 -20.37 -22.71
N SER A 107 6.68 -19.98 -23.23
CA SER A 107 6.84 -18.96 -24.24
C SER A 107 5.54 -18.63 -24.98
N TRP A 108 5.12 -17.43 -24.80
CA TRP A 108 4.21 -16.77 -25.74
C TRP A 108 4.84 -16.87 -27.17
N THR A 109 4.62 -17.95 -27.83
CA THR A 109 4.75 -18.00 -29.26
C THR A 109 3.50 -17.34 -29.80
N GLY A 110 3.63 -16.03 -30.06
CA GLY A 110 2.61 -15.24 -30.74
C GLY A 110 2.23 -15.78 -32.09
#